data_aee2c9e259c8d927d35bf28e4061ee72
#
_entry.id   aee2c9e259c8d927d35bf28e4061ee72
#
_cell.length_a   1.000
_cell.length_b   1.000
_cell.length_c   1.000
_cell.angle_alpha   90.00
_cell.angle_beta   90.00
_cell.angle_gamma   90.00
#
_symmetry.space_group_name_H-M   'P 1'
#
loop_
_entity.id
_entity.type
_entity.pdbx_description
1 polymer ?
#
loop_
_entity_poly.entity_id
_entity_poly.type
_entity_poly.pdbx_seq_one_letter_code
_entity_poly.pdbx_strand_id
1 'polypeptide(L)'
;MVNGKSYLLAALFFLVVDTIFIRTFFIDAYIRELSSILNMKGQSLEGRVTPAVLFYVIYLGCFFFLVLERVTTVKEGFLYGAVYGLATYSTYCLTNHTIMSAWSWSITMTDIAWGTILTGSTGAVGSFLKAYFSKVIES
;
A
#
# COMPACT_ATOMS: atom_id res chain seq x y z
N MET A 1 -7.00 1.67 25.13
CA MET A 1 -6.34 0.48 24.51
C MET A 1 -6.70 0.44 23.04
N VAL A 2 -5.73 0.42 22.17
CA VAL A 2 -6.01 0.37 20.73
C VAL A 2 -6.63 -1.00 20.41
N ASN A 3 -7.82 -0.99 19.80
CA ASN A 3 -8.53 -2.23 19.51
C ASN A 3 -7.87 -2.91 18.29
N GLY A 4 -7.26 -4.07 18.46
CA GLY A 4 -6.63 -4.85 17.39
C GLY A 4 -7.53 -5.09 16.17
N LYS A 5 -8.86 -5.03 16.36
CA LYS A 5 -9.83 -5.13 15.27
C LYS A 5 -9.72 -4.00 14.25
N SER A 6 -9.44 -2.75 14.70
CA SER A 6 -9.27 -1.62 13.77
C SER A 6 -8.05 -1.77 12.88
N TYR A 7 -6.95 -2.29 13.40
CA TYR A 7 -5.75 -2.58 12.59
C TYR A 7 -5.97 -3.72 11.61
N LEU A 8 -6.60 -4.79 12.06
CA LEU A 8 -6.92 -5.91 11.18
C LEU A 8 -7.82 -5.48 10.01
N LEU A 9 -8.86 -4.69 10.29
CA LEU A 9 -9.77 -4.22 9.26
C LEU A 9 -9.09 -3.20 8.32
N ALA A 10 -8.22 -2.34 8.83
CA ALA A 10 -7.41 -1.43 8.00
C ALA A 10 -6.43 -2.21 7.10
N ALA A 11 -5.80 -3.27 7.63
CA ALA A 11 -4.94 -4.15 6.84
C ALA A 11 -5.73 -4.89 5.74
N LEU A 12 -6.89 -5.43 6.06
CA LEU A 12 -7.77 -6.07 5.08
C LEU A 12 -8.23 -5.11 4.00
N PHE A 13 -8.60 -3.89 4.37
CA PHE A 13 -8.93 -2.84 3.41
C PHE A 13 -7.76 -2.59 2.44
N PHE A 14 -6.55 -2.37 2.97
CA PHE A 14 -5.35 -2.18 2.15
C PHE A 14 -5.13 -3.33 1.17
N LEU A 15 -5.10 -4.56 1.69
CA LEU A 15 -4.80 -5.76 0.89
C LEU A 15 -5.85 -6.01 -0.22
N VAL A 16 -7.12 -5.85 0.10
CA VAL A 16 -8.21 -6.06 -0.86
C VAL A 16 -8.16 -5.00 -1.97
N VAL A 17 -8.06 -3.73 -1.59
CA VAL A 17 -8.06 -2.62 -2.56
C VAL A 17 -6.80 -2.66 -3.42
N ASP A 18 -5.64 -2.94 -2.85
CA ASP A 18 -4.38 -3.09 -3.58
C ASP A 18 -4.42 -4.27 -4.56
N THR A 19 -4.92 -5.42 -4.13
CA THR A 19 -5.06 -6.60 -5.00
C THR A 19 -5.99 -6.35 -6.18
N ILE A 20 -7.11 -5.67 -5.96
CA ILE A 20 -8.04 -5.30 -7.03
C ILE A 20 -7.36 -4.37 -8.04
N PHE A 21 -6.68 -3.34 -7.56
CA PHE A 21 -5.99 -2.39 -8.44
C PHE A 21 -4.88 -3.05 -9.26
N ILE A 22 -4.01 -3.84 -8.61
CA ILE A 22 -2.93 -4.55 -9.27
C ILE A 22 -3.48 -5.46 -10.38
N ARG A 23 -4.51 -6.25 -10.09
CA ARG A 23 -5.07 -7.20 -11.06
C ARG A 23 -5.83 -6.53 -12.20
N THR A 24 -6.47 -5.39 -11.94
CA THR A 24 -7.36 -4.75 -12.92
C THR A 24 -6.63 -3.75 -13.82
N PHE A 25 -5.66 -3.02 -13.27
CA PHE A 25 -5.05 -1.89 -13.96
C PHE A 25 -3.54 -1.99 -14.15
N PHE A 26 -2.84 -2.65 -13.24
CA PHE A 26 -1.40 -2.51 -13.15
C PHE A 26 -0.63 -3.70 -13.75
N ILE A 27 -1.15 -4.92 -13.62
CA ILE A 27 -0.43 -6.14 -14.00
C ILE A 27 -0.11 -6.18 -15.51
N ASP A 28 -1.04 -5.77 -16.36
CA ASP A 28 -0.84 -5.79 -17.81
C ASP A 28 0.19 -4.76 -18.26
N ALA A 29 0.21 -3.58 -17.63
CA ALA A 29 1.22 -2.56 -17.88
C ALA A 29 2.61 -3.06 -17.45
N TYR A 30 2.71 -3.69 -16.28
CA TYR A 30 3.94 -4.28 -15.78
C TYR A 30 4.47 -5.38 -16.70
N ILE A 31 3.63 -6.31 -17.12
CA ILE A 31 4.02 -7.38 -18.03
C ILE A 31 4.50 -6.81 -19.36
N ARG A 32 3.76 -5.86 -19.92
CA ARG A 32 4.10 -5.25 -21.22
C ARG A 32 5.47 -4.58 -21.21
N GLU A 33 5.79 -3.86 -20.15
CA GLU A 33 7.00 -3.04 -20.09
C GLU A 33 8.20 -3.76 -19.47
N LEU A 34 7.96 -4.67 -18.52
CA LEU A 34 9.00 -5.27 -17.69
C LEU A 34 9.15 -6.80 -17.86
N SER A 35 8.47 -7.42 -18.84
CA SER A 35 8.50 -8.88 -19.01
C SER A 35 9.91 -9.49 -19.13
N SER A 36 10.88 -8.72 -19.62
CA SER A 36 12.28 -9.18 -19.76
C SER A 36 13.00 -9.37 -18.42
N ILE A 37 12.50 -8.76 -17.33
CA ILE A 37 13.11 -8.81 -16.00
C ILE A 37 12.17 -9.41 -14.93
N LEU A 38 10.92 -9.67 -15.28
CA LEU A 38 9.96 -10.29 -14.37
C LEU A 38 10.05 -11.81 -14.35
N ASN A 39 9.62 -12.41 -13.24
CA ASN A 39 9.43 -13.85 -13.15
C ASN A 39 8.18 -14.25 -13.97
N MET A 40 8.39 -14.72 -15.19
CA MET A 40 7.31 -15.08 -16.09
C MET A 40 7.14 -16.60 -16.17
N LYS A 41 5.88 -17.07 -16.18
CA LYS A 41 5.49 -18.43 -16.52
C LYS A 41 4.60 -18.37 -17.76
N GLY A 42 5.22 -18.58 -18.92
CA GLY A 42 4.56 -18.28 -20.21
C GLY A 42 4.29 -16.77 -20.32
N GLN A 43 3.03 -16.40 -20.47
CA GLN A 43 2.60 -14.98 -20.56
C GLN A 43 2.10 -14.40 -19.22
N SER A 44 2.16 -15.19 -18.13
CA SER A 44 1.67 -14.78 -16.83
C SER A 44 2.82 -14.45 -15.87
N LEU A 45 2.60 -13.47 -15.01
CA LEU A 45 3.51 -13.13 -13.92
C LEU A 45 3.45 -14.20 -12.82
N GLU A 46 4.60 -14.78 -12.46
CA GLU A 46 4.73 -15.72 -11.34
C GLU A 46 5.32 -15.01 -10.11
N GLY A 47 4.44 -14.50 -9.23
CA GLY A 47 4.86 -13.82 -8.01
C GLY A 47 5.44 -14.78 -6.97
N ARG A 48 6.51 -14.35 -6.31
CA ARG A 48 7.09 -15.07 -5.17
C ARG A 48 6.34 -14.70 -3.90
N VAL A 49 5.73 -15.69 -3.24
CA VAL A 49 4.86 -15.50 -2.06
C VAL A 49 5.63 -14.94 -0.86
N THR A 50 6.81 -15.51 -0.54
CA THR A 50 7.56 -15.11 0.66
C THR A 50 7.96 -13.64 0.68
N PRO A 51 8.60 -13.06 -0.36
CA PRO A 51 8.88 -11.62 -0.39
C PRO A 51 7.63 -10.76 -0.34
N ALA A 52 6.52 -11.19 -0.97
CA ALA A 52 5.27 -10.44 -0.93
C ALA A 52 4.68 -10.37 0.49
N VAL A 53 4.65 -11.48 1.21
CA VAL A 53 4.19 -11.52 2.60
C VAL A 53 5.06 -10.64 3.49
N LEU A 54 6.40 -10.75 3.37
CA LEU A 54 7.33 -9.90 4.12
C LEU A 54 7.12 -8.42 3.84
N PHE A 55 6.92 -8.05 2.58
CA PHE A 55 6.61 -6.67 2.20
C PHE A 55 5.37 -6.16 2.93
N TYR A 56 4.25 -6.87 2.84
CA TYR A 56 3.01 -6.42 3.47
C TYR A 56 3.10 -6.35 5.00
N VAL A 57 3.76 -7.33 5.64
CA VAL A 57 3.96 -7.34 7.09
C VAL A 57 4.79 -6.14 7.54
N ILE A 58 5.93 -5.90 6.89
CA ILE A 58 6.82 -4.78 7.23
C ILE A 58 6.13 -3.44 6.92
N TYR A 59 5.56 -3.31 5.73
CA TYR A 59 4.92 -2.07 5.28
C TYR A 59 3.77 -1.65 6.22
N LEU A 60 2.82 -2.56 6.46
CA LEU A 60 1.68 -2.28 7.31
C LEU A 60 2.07 -2.14 8.78
N GLY A 61 3.02 -2.95 9.26
CA GLY A 61 3.56 -2.82 10.63
C GLY A 61 4.18 -1.46 10.88
N CYS A 62 5.04 -1.00 9.99
CA CYS A 62 5.63 0.34 10.07
C CYS A 62 4.58 1.45 9.92
N PHE A 63 3.64 1.30 9.00
CA PHE A 63 2.54 2.24 8.80
C PHE A 63 1.67 2.37 10.06
N PHE A 64 1.31 1.27 10.68
CA PHE A 64 0.53 1.29 11.92
C PHE A 64 1.29 1.98 13.05
N PHE A 65 2.54 1.62 13.25
CA PHE A 65 3.38 2.18 14.32
C PHE A 65 3.68 3.68 14.11
N LEU A 66 4.04 4.08 12.89
CA LEU A 66 4.48 5.45 12.61
C LEU A 66 3.32 6.41 12.36
N VAL A 67 2.22 5.93 11.81
CA VAL A 67 1.08 6.75 11.39
C VAL A 67 -0.16 6.47 12.23
N LEU A 68 -0.71 5.27 12.14
CA LEU A 68 -2.04 5.00 12.67
C LEU A 68 -2.12 5.11 14.20
N GLU A 69 -1.05 4.78 14.91
CA GLU A 69 -0.95 4.97 16.37
C GLU A 69 -1.04 6.45 16.78
N ARG A 70 -0.53 7.35 15.95
CA ARG A 70 -0.29 8.76 16.30
C ARG A 70 -1.41 9.69 15.87
N VAL A 71 -2.20 9.30 14.87
CA VAL A 71 -3.29 10.12 14.33
C VAL A 71 -4.57 9.94 15.15
N THR A 72 -5.32 11.03 15.29
CA THR A 72 -6.56 11.06 16.07
C THR A 72 -7.78 11.33 15.22
N THR A 73 -7.62 11.95 14.06
CA THR A 73 -8.70 12.30 13.15
C THR A 73 -8.58 11.57 11.80
N VAL A 74 -9.71 11.42 11.11
CA VAL A 74 -9.76 10.84 9.77
C VAL A 74 -8.90 11.64 8.77
N LYS A 75 -8.92 12.98 8.90
CA LYS A 75 -8.14 13.88 8.06
C LYS A 75 -6.64 13.69 8.27
N GLU A 76 -6.19 13.60 9.51
CA GLU A 76 -4.79 13.30 9.84
C GLU A 76 -4.39 11.92 9.32
N GLY A 77 -5.26 10.92 9.52
CA GLY A 77 -5.03 9.56 9.00
C GLY A 77 -4.80 9.54 7.50
N PHE A 78 -5.63 10.26 6.75
CA PHE A 78 -5.44 10.41 5.31
C PHE A 78 -4.13 11.13 4.98
N LEU A 79 -3.87 12.28 5.57
CA LEU A 79 -2.72 13.13 5.24
C LEU A 79 -1.39 12.43 5.54
N TYR A 80 -1.23 11.92 6.77
CA TYR A 80 0.01 11.24 7.16
C TYR A 80 0.16 9.89 6.46
N GLY A 81 -0.94 9.18 6.20
CA GLY A 81 -0.93 7.99 5.38
C GLY A 81 -0.49 8.27 3.94
N ALA A 82 -1.01 9.34 3.34
CA ALA A 82 -0.61 9.76 1.99
C ALA A 82 0.88 10.14 1.92
N VAL A 83 1.40 10.87 2.91
CA VAL A 83 2.83 11.21 2.99
C VAL A 83 3.70 9.95 3.15
N TYR A 84 3.29 9.02 4.00
CA TYR A 84 3.99 7.74 4.17
C TYR A 84 3.99 6.92 2.86
N GLY A 85 2.84 6.81 2.20
CA GLY A 85 2.72 6.14 0.89
C GLY A 85 3.56 6.82 -0.18
N LEU A 86 3.50 8.15 -0.26
CA LEU A 86 4.34 8.93 -1.18
C LEU A 86 5.83 8.63 -0.98
N ALA A 87 6.31 8.69 0.24
CA ALA A 87 7.73 8.46 0.55
C ALA A 87 8.18 7.03 0.20
N THR A 88 7.42 6.03 0.59
CA THR A 88 7.77 4.62 0.39
C THR A 88 7.71 4.21 -1.07
N TYR A 89 6.64 4.54 -1.78
CA TYR A 89 6.49 4.21 -3.20
C TYR A 89 7.44 5.01 -4.09
N SER A 90 7.70 6.29 -3.76
CA SER A 90 8.71 7.07 -4.47
C SER A 90 10.10 6.49 -4.32
N THR A 91 10.48 6.07 -3.13
CA THR A 91 11.77 5.43 -2.87
C THR A 91 11.95 4.18 -3.74
N TYR A 92 10.95 3.30 -3.78
CA TYR A 92 10.97 2.11 -4.62
C TYR A 92 11.01 2.44 -6.11
N CYS A 93 10.05 3.24 -6.60
CA CYS A 93 9.88 3.49 -8.02
C CYS A 93 11.04 4.31 -8.62
N LEU A 94 11.49 5.36 -7.94
CA LEU A 94 12.56 6.21 -8.44
C LEU A 94 13.92 5.48 -8.40
N THR A 95 14.15 4.64 -7.39
CA THR A 95 15.35 3.79 -7.36
C THR A 95 15.37 2.82 -8.53
N ASN A 96 14.27 2.11 -8.77
CA ASN A 96 14.14 1.21 -9.91
C ASN A 96 14.29 1.93 -11.24
N HIS A 97 13.67 3.10 -11.39
CA HIS A 97 13.78 3.93 -12.59
C HIS A 97 15.22 4.40 -12.86
N THR A 98 16.00 4.60 -11.80
CA THR A 98 17.41 5.00 -11.93
C THR A 98 18.30 3.89 -12.48
N ILE A 99 18.01 2.63 -12.13
CA ILE A 99 18.93 1.50 -12.42
C ILE A 99 18.41 0.51 -13.46
N MET A 100 17.11 0.55 -13.81
CA MET A 100 16.50 -0.39 -14.74
C MET A 100 16.09 0.31 -16.03
N SER A 101 16.73 -0.03 -17.15
CA SER A 101 16.46 0.58 -18.47
C SER A 101 15.02 0.35 -18.97
N ALA A 102 14.40 -0.78 -18.57
CA ALA A 102 13.02 -1.10 -18.95
C ALA A 102 11.96 -0.37 -18.11
N TRP A 103 12.36 0.30 -17.02
CA TRP A 103 11.43 1.01 -16.13
C TRP A 103 11.00 2.34 -16.72
N SER A 104 9.69 2.58 -16.82
CA SER A 104 9.14 3.78 -17.48
C SER A 104 8.62 4.83 -16.50
N TRP A 105 8.49 6.08 -16.99
CA TRP A 105 7.80 7.13 -16.24
C TRP A 105 6.32 6.82 -16.01
N SER A 106 5.67 6.10 -16.93
CA SER A 106 4.29 5.67 -16.77
C SER A 106 4.12 4.80 -15.53
N ILE A 107 4.96 3.77 -15.38
CA ILE A 107 4.97 2.90 -14.18
C ILE A 107 5.27 3.73 -12.93
N THR A 108 6.31 4.55 -12.95
CA THR A 108 6.73 5.36 -11.82
C THR A 108 5.60 6.25 -11.30
N MET A 109 4.98 7.03 -12.17
CA MET A 109 3.95 7.99 -11.77
C MET A 109 2.66 7.31 -11.31
N THR A 110 2.26 6.25 -12.01
CA THR A 110 1.06 5.48 -11.65
C THR A 110 1.21 4.82 -10.28
N ASP A 111 2.35 4.20 -10.03
CA ASP A 111 2.60 3.46 -8.77
C ASP A 111 2.75 4.41 -7.57
N ILE A 112 3.45 5.53 -7.74
CA ILE A 112 3.57 6.56 -6.69
C ILE A 112 2.20 7.17 -6.38
N ALA A 113 1.42 7.54 -7.38
CA ALA A 113 0.08 8.09 -7.19
C ALA A 113 -0.83 7.08 -6.48
N TRP A 114 -0.81 5.83 -6.94
CA TRP A 114 -1.57 4.76 -6.32
C TRP A 114 -1.18 4.55 -4.86
N GLY A 115 0.08 4.35 -4.56
CA GLY A 115 0.57 4.13 -3.19
C GLY A 115 0.24 5.28 -2.23
N THR A 116 0.28 6.52 -2.74
CA THR A 116 -0.13 7.71 -1.99
C THR A 116 -1.62 7.68 -1.64
N ILE A 117 -2.48 7.41 -2.61
CA ILE A 117 -3.94 7.36 -2.43
C ILE A 117 -4.34 6.17 -1.57
N LEU A 118 -3.81 4.99 -1.85
CA LEU A 118 -4.12 3.75 -1.12
C LEU A 118 -3.76 3.89 0.36
N THR A 119 -2.54 4.35 0.66
CA THR A 119 -2.08 4.46 2.05
C THR A 119 -2.78 5.59 2.79
N GLY A 120 -3.06 6.71 2.12
CA GLY A 120 -3.89 7.78 2.67
C GLY A 120 -5.30 7.30 3.00
N SER A 121 -5.95 6.59 2.09
CA SER A 121 -7.27 6.02 2.30
C SER A 121 -7.28 4.99 3.45
N THR A 122 -6.25 4.16 3.53
CA THR A 122 -6.08 3.20 4.63
C THR A 122 -5.93 3.92 5.98
N GLY A 123 -5.19 5.02 6.01
CA GLY A 123 -5.06 5.87 7.20
C GLY A 123 -6.38 6.49 7.63
N ALA A 124 -7.17 6.97 6.68
CA ALA A 124 -8.51 7.51 6.95
C ALA A 124 -9.45 6.44 7.51
N VAL A 125 -9.52 5.27 6.86
CA VAL A 125 -10.34 4.13 7.30
C VAL A 125 -9.91 3.64 8.68
N GLY A 126 -8.60 3.46 8.90
CA GLY A 126 -8.05 3.02 10.19
C GLY A 126 -8.36 3.98 11.33
N SER A 127 -8.24 5.29 11.09
CA SER A 127 -8.58 6.33 12.09
C SER A 127 -10.08 6.35 12.40
N PHE A 128 -10.92 6.21 11.38
CA PHE A 128 -12.36 6.08 11.57
C PHE A 128 -12.72 4.85 12.42
N LEU A 129 -12.14 3.70 12.11
CA LEU A 129 -12.39 2.46 12.86
C LEU A 129 -11.89 2.55 14.31
N LYS A 130 -10.76 3.19 14.56
CA LYS A 130 -10.26 3.45 15.92
C LYS A 130 -11.31 4.25 16.73
N ALA A 131 -11.80 5.35 16.16
CA ALA A 131 -12.79 6.20 16.82
C ALA A 131 -14.14 5.48 17.04
N TYR A 132 -14.56 4.69 16.07
CA TYR A 132 -15.79 3.90 16.16
C TYR A 132 -15.74 2.85 17.29
N PHE A 133 -14.68 2.03 17.30
CA PHE A 133 -14.56 0.99 18.32
C PHE A 133 -14.27 1.52 19.74
N SER A 134 -13.64 2.68 19.88
CA SER A 134 -13.52 3.33 21.19
C SER A 134 -14.86 3.71 21.78
N LYS A 135 -15.75 4.27 20.99
CA LYS A 135 -17.11 4.63 21.44
C LYS A 135 -17.96 3.42 21.80
N VAL A 136 -17.84 2.31 21.08
CA VAL A 136 -18.59 1.07 21.34
C VAL A 136 -18.15 0.39 22.63
N ILE A 137 -16.89 0.56 23.05
CA ILE A 137 -16.36 -0.04 24.28
C ILE A 137 -16.78 0.78 25.53
N GLU A 138 -17.00 2.09 25.37
CA GLU A 138 -17.39 3.00 26.45
C GLU A 138 -18.90 3.05 26.69
N SER A 139 -19.72 2.46 25.80
CA SER A 139 -21.17 2.34 25.91
C SER A 139 -21.58 1.02 26.59
#